data_0906f581a94fcc831d49b5c6a218de25
#
_entry.id   0906f581a94fcc831d49b5c6a218de25
#
_cell.length_a   1.000
_cell.length_b   1.000
_cell.length_c   1.000
_cell.angle_alpha   90.00
_cell.angle_beta   90.00
_cell.angle_gamma   90.00
#
_symmetry.space_group_name_H-M   'P 1'
#
loop_
_entity.id
_entity.type
_entity.pdbx_description
1 polymer ?
#
loop_
_entity_poly.entity_id
_entity_poly.type
_entity_poly.pdbx_seq_one_letter_code
_entity_poly.pdbx_strand_id
1 'polypeptide(L)'
;GSTLSQQLAKQLFTENVARNTLQRLFQKPIEWVIAVKLERYYTKEEILSMYLNKFDFLNNAVGIKTAAHTYFGCEPKDLKIEEAATLVGMCKNPSLYNPVRFNERSRGRRNVVLEQMRKAGYITDAECDSLQALPLKLKYNRVDHKEGLATYFREYLRGVMTAPKPVKSDYRGWQMQKFYEDSIAWETNPLYGWCAKNKKKDGTNYNIYTDGLKIYTTINSRMQQYAEDAVKEHLGDYLQPVFFKEKEGSKNAPYARSLPEKRVEELLTKA
;
A
#
# COMPACT_ATOMS: atom_id res chain seq x y z
N GLY A 1 -13.19 21.69 14.89
CA GLY A 1 -12.44 20.79 14.00
C GLY A 1 -11.80 21.56 12.86
N SER A 2 -10.78 20.99 12.20
CA SER A 2 -10.20 21.59 10.99
C SER A 2 -11.11 21.37 9.78
N THR A 3 -11.19 22.35 8.87
CA THR A 3 -11.88 22.19 7.58
C THR A 3 -11.12 21.22 6.67
N LEU A 4 -11.75 20.75 5.59
CA LEU A 4 -11.12 19.88 4.61
C LEU A 4 -9.91 20.56 3.95
N SER A 5 -10.05 21.84 3.62
CA SER A 5 -8.97 22.68 3.04
C SER A 5 -7.77 22.81 3.97
N GLN A 6 -8.00 22.94 5.29
CA GLN A 6 -6.92 22.94 6.29
C GLN A 6 -6.24 21.58 6.43
N GLN A 7 -7.02 20.48 6.33
CA GLN A 7 -6.46 19.14 6.35
C GLN A 7 -5.61 18.89 5.09
N LEU A 8 -6.07 19.33 3.92
CA LEU A 8 -5.32 19.26 2.68
C LEU A 8 -4.04 20.08 2.75
N ALA A 9 -4.13 21.34 3.24
CA ALA A 9 -2.97 22.21 3.45
C ALA A 9 -1.91 21.50 4.32
N LYS A 10 -2.35 20.84 5.40
CA LYS A 10 -1.46 20.05 6.25
C LYS A 10 -0.81 18.89 5.49
N GLN A 11 -1.58 18.14 4.69
CA GLN A 11 -1.06 16.98 3.92
C GLN A 11 -0.07 17.37 2.82
N LEU A 12 -0.23 18.55 2.23
CA LEU A 12 0.60 19.01 1.11
C LEU A 12 1.87 19.75 1.55
N PHE A 13 1.80 20.50 2.67
CA PHE A 13 2.83 21.48 3.03
C PHE A 13 3.44 21.27 4.42
N THR A 14 2.91 20.33 5.22
CA THR A 14 3.43 20.06 6.57
C THR A 14 4.02 18.66 6.62
N GLU A 15 5.27 18.51 6.17
CA GLU A 15 5.98 17.22 6.15
C GLU A 15 6.36 16.75 7.56
N ASN A 16 6.66 17.66 8.46
CA ASN A 16 7.03 17.37 9.83
C ASN A 16 5.83 17.56 10.78
N VAL A 17 5.28 16.45 11.25
CA VAL A 17 4.29 16.49 12.32
C VAL A 17 4.93 17.14 13.54
N ALA A 18 4.39 18.28 13.98
CA ALA A 18 4.85 18.98 15.18
C ALA A 18 4.87 18.00 16.37
N ARG A 19 6.06 17.78 16.93
CA ARG A 19 6.27 16.92 18.08
C ARG A 19 5.86 17.60 19.40
N ASN A 20 5.87 18.92 19.42
CA ASN A 20 5.58 19.74 20.60
C ASN A 20 4.36 20.64 20.38
N THR A 21 3.63 20.94 21.47
CA THR A 21 2.43 21.80 21.46
C THR A 21 2.73 23.21 20.93
N LEU A 22 3.91 23.74 21.22
CA LEU A 22 4.35 25.07 20.73
C LEU A 22 4.55 25.07 19.21
N GLN A 23 5.20 24.07 18.65
CA GLN A 23 5.35 23.95 17.19
C GLN A 23 3.98 23.85 16.50
N ARG A 24 3.03 23.16 17.10
CA ARG A 24 1.67 23.04 16.60
C ARG A 24 0.93 24.36 16.59
N LEU A 25 1.19 25.22 17.58
CA LEU A 25 0.62 26.58 17.65
C LEU A 25 1.09 27.45 16.49
N PHE A 26 2.38 27.37 16.11
CA PHE A 26 2.94 28.12 14.98
C PHE A 26 2.57 27.54 13.61
N GLN A 27 2.31 26.24 13.51
CA GLN A 27 1.89 25.60 12.25
C GLN A 27 0.45 25.95 11.85
N LYS A 28 -0.44 26.16 12.81
CA LYS A 28 -1.86 26.42 12.56
C LYS A 28 -2.13 27.69 11.71
N PRO A 29 -1.52 28.85 11.98
CA PRO A 29 -1.67 30.03 11.13
C PRO A 29 -1.21 29.78 9.68
N ILE A 30 -0.13 29.02 9.48
CA ILE A 30 0.38 28.68 8.15
C ILE A 30 -0.63 27.81 7.40
N GLU A 31 -1.18 26.78 8.06
CA GLU A 31 -2.24 25.93 7.51
C GLU A 31 -3.47 26.76 7.09
N TRP A 32 -3.85 27.78 7.88
CA TRP A 32 -4.98 28.66 7.56
C TRP A 32 -4.73 29.53 6.34
N VAL A 33 -3.55 30.16 6.25
CA VAL A 33 -3.17 30.99 5.09
C VAL A 33 -3.17 30.13 3.81
N ILE A 34 -2.63 28.92 3.89
CA ILE A 34 -2.60 28.00 2.74
C ILE A 34 -4.02 27.55 2.38
N ALA A 35 -4.86 27.23 3.37
CA ALA A 35 -6.24 26.82 3.13
C ALA A 35 -7.05 27.95 2.43
N VAL A 36 -6.90 29.20 2.86
CA VAL A 36 -7.53 30.34 2.20
C VAL A 36 -7.04 30.52 0.76
N LYS A 37 -5.73 30.32 0.52
CA LYS A 37 -5.19 30.35 -0.84
C LYS A 37 -5.76 29.20 -1.70
N LEU A 38 -5.85 27.98 -1.15
CA LEU A 38 -6.45 26.84 -1.87
C LEU A 38 -7.90 27.16 -2.26
N GLU A 39 -8.73 27.66 -1.33
CA GLU A 39 -10.12 28.02 -1.58
C GLU A 39 -10.30 29.19 -2.57
N ARG A 40 -9.28 30.05 -2.70
CA ARG A 40 -9.28 31.13 -3.66
C ARG A 40 -8.93 30.71 -5.09
N TYR A 41 -8.05 29.73 -5.25
CA TYR A 41 -7.53 29.33 -6.56
C TYR A 41 -8.15 28.03 -7.11
N TYR A 42 -8.79 27.23 -6.28
CA TYR A 42 -9.37 25.93 -6.64
C TYR A 42 -10.84 25.85 -6.25
N THR A 43 -11.61 25.13 -7.06
CA THR A 43 -13.01 24.80 -6.74
C THR A 43 -13.09 23.79 -5.59
N LYS A 44 -14.28 23.62 -5.01
CA LYS A 44 -14.50 22.63 -3.94
C LYS A 44 -14.24 21.21 -4.43
N GLU A 45 -14.61 20.91 -5.67
CA GLU A 45 -14.40 19.62 -6.32
C GLU A 45 -12.91 19.32 -6.52
N GLU A 46 -12.13 20.31 -6.94
CA GLU A 46 -10.68 20.17 -7.09
C GLU A 46 -9.99 19.97 -5.74
N ILE A 47 -10.39 20.71 -4.71
CA ILE A 47 -9.88 20.53 -3.34
C ILE A 47 -10.21 19.15 -2.81
N LEU A 48 -11.44 18.66 -3.03
CA LEU A 48 -11.86 17.33 -2.63
C LEU A 48 -11.07 16.25 -3.38
N SER A 49 -10.90 16.43 -4.68
CA SER A 49 -10.09 15.52 -5.52
C SER A 49 -8.64 15.45 -5.04
N MET A 50 -8.00 16.59 -4.80
CA MET A 50 -6.64 16.63 -4.25
C MET A 50 -6.55 15.94 -2.89
N TYR A 51 -7.53 16.19 -2.00
CA TYR A 51 -7.59 15.57 -0.68
C TYR A 51 -7.68 14.05 -0.76
N LEU A 52 -8.64 13.53 -1.54
CA LEU A 52 -8.85 12.09 -1.69
C LEU A 52 -7.69 11.39 -2.42
N ASN A 53 -7.02 12.06 -3.35
CA ASN A 53 -5.86 11.51 -4.04
C ASN A 53 -4.58 11.50 -3.17
N LYS A 54 -4.51 12.34 -2.15
CA LYS A 54 -3.36 12.38 -1.22
C LYS A 54 -3.59 11.58 0.05
N PHE A 55 -4.85 11.26 0.39
CA PHE A 55 -5.20 10.61 1.65
C PHE A 55 -4.67 9.17 1.70
N ASP A 56 -4.05 8.81 2.83
CA ASP A 56 -3.56 7.46 3.09
C ASP A 56 -4.67 6.62 3.76
N PHE A 57 -5.22 5.69 2.97
CA PHE A 57 -6.22 4.72 3.42
C PHE A 57 -5.60 3.48 4.10
N LEU A 58 -4.30 3.50 4.39
CA LEU A 58 -3.53 2.35 4.90
C LEU A 58 -3.43 1.18 3.90
N ASN A 59 -2.76 0.10 4.32
CA ASN A 59 -2.57 -1.11 3.50
C ASN A 59 -1.96 -0.80 2.11
N ASN A 60 -1.03 0.17 2.03
CA ASN A 60 -0.41 0.70 0.81
C ASN A 60 -1.41 1.42 -0.14
N ALA A 61 -2.61 1.72 0.32
CA ALA A 61 -3.63 2.39 -0.47
C ALA A 61 -3.56 3.91 -0.28
N VAL A 62 -2.60 4.57 -0.93
CA VAL A 62 -2.53 6.02 -0.99
C VAL A 62 -3.37 6.53 -2.16
N GLY A 63 -4.34 7.36 -1.85
CA GLY A 63 -5.31 7.90 -2.80
C GLY A 63 -6.53 7.01 -3.03
N ILE A 64 -7.63 7.66 -3.43
CA ILE A 64 -8.96 7.03 -3.58
C ILE A 64 -8.96 5.92 -4.64
N LYS A 65 -8.18 6.08 -5.72
CA LYS A 65 -8.08 5.08 -6.78
C LYS A 65 -7.48 3.79 -6.23
N THR A 66 -6.33 3.89 -5.58
CA THR A 66 -5.66 2.74 -4.98
C THR A 66 -6.53 2.11 -3.87
N ALA A 67 -7.24 2.94 -3.08
CA ALA A 67 -8.15 2.44 -2.05
C ALA A 67 -9.33 1.65 -2.64
N ALA A 68 -9.97 2.14 -3.72
CA ALA A 68 -11.06 1.43 -4.40
C ALA A 68 -10.58 0.06 -4.91
N HIS A 69 -9.40 0.01 -5.54
CA HIS A 69 -8.81 -1.26 -5.99
C HIS A 69 -8.46 -2.18 -4.81
N THR A 70 -7.82 -1.65 -3.77
CA THR A 70 -7.36 -2.45 -2.62
C THR A 70 -8.52 -3.05 -1.82
N TYR A 71 -9.57 -2.29 -1.56
CA TYR A 71 -10.65 -2.73 -0.67
C TYR A 71 -11.83 -3.36 -1.41
N PHE A 72 -12.10 -2.93 -2.66
CA PHE A 72 -13.29 -3.33 -3.41
C PHE A 72 -13.00 -3.90 -4.81
N GLY A 73 -11.75 -3.84 -5.28
CA GLY A 73 -11.34 -4.41 -6.57
C GLY A 73 -11.98 -3.74 -7.79
N CYS A 74 -12.29 -2.42 -7.71
CA CYS A 74 -12.94 -1.67 -8.78
C CYS A 74 -12.35 -0.27 -8.95
N GLU A 75 -12.66 0.38 -10.07
CA GLU A 75 -12.33 1.80 -10.25
C GLU A 75 -13.23 2.69 -9.37
N PRO A 76 -12.78 3.90 -8.97
CA PRO A 76 -13.57 4.81 -8.13
C PRO A 76 -14.97 5.12 -8.65
N LYS A 77 -15.14 5.19 -9.97
CA LYS A 77 -16.44 5.45 -10.63
C LYS A 77 -17.43 4.29 -10.51
N ASP A 78 -16.93 3.08 -10.28
CA ASP A 78 -17.70 1.84 -10.19
C ASP A 78 -18.02 1.45 -8.74
N LEU A 79 -17.56 2.27 -7.76
CA LEU A 79 -17.89 2.07 -6.34
C LEU A 79 -19.39 2.19 -6.11
N LYS A 80 -19.96 1.24 -5.38
CA LYS A 80 -21.31 1.33 -4.87
C LYS A 80 -21.39 2.39 -3.77
N ILE A 81 -22.59 2.88 -3.47
CA ILE A 81 -22.81 3.93 -2.45
C ILE A 81 -22.26 3.49 -1.08
N GLU A 82 -22.55 2.26 -0.66
CA GLU A 82 -22.06 1.71 0.62
C GLU A 82 -20.54 1.51 0.66
N GLU A 83 -19.92 1.22 -0.47
CA GLU A 83 -18.48 1.09 -0.62
C GLU A 83 -17.79 2.46 -0.54
N ALA A 84 -18.31 3.43 -1.29
CA ALA A 84 -17.86 4.82 -1.23
C ALA A 84 -18.03 5.41 0.19
N ALA A 85 -19.19 5.18 0.83
CA ALA A 85 -19.44 5.60 2.21
C ALA A 85 -18.47 4.97 3.21
N THR A 86 -17.99 3.75 2.95
CA THR A 86 -16.95 3.09 3.77
C THR A 86 -15.62 3.84 3.66
N LEU A 87 -15.15 4.14 2.45
CA LEU A 87 -13.91 4.89 2.24
C LEU A 87 -13.99 6.31 2.83
N VAL A 88 -15.09 7.02 2.63
CA VAL A 88 -15.34 8.32 3.28
C VAL A 88 -15.32 8.18 4.81
N GLY A 89 -15.89 7.10 5.34
CA GLY A 89 -15.85 6.79 6.77
C GLY A 89 -14.44 6.65 7.33
N MET A 90 -13.52 6.05 6.55
CA MET A 90 -12.09 5.93 6.90
C MET A 90 -11.38 7.28 6.99
N CYS A 91 -11.83 8.31 6.27
CA CYS A 91 -11.21 9.64 6.31
C CYS A 91 -11.25 10.29 7.71
N LYS A 92 -12.13 9.85 8.60
CA LYS A 92 -12.13 10.32 10.00
C LYS A 92 -10.93 9.80 10.79
N ASN A 93 -10.63 8.52 10.68
CA ASN A 93 -9.47 7.86 11.28
C ASN A 93 -9.26 6.50 10.60
N PRO A 94 -8.32 6.39 9.65
CA PRO A 94 -8.14 5.19 8.85
C PRO A 94 -7.69 3.98 9.69
N SER A 95 -6.94 4.19 10.77
CA SER A 95 -6.52 3.10 11.65
C SER A 95 -7.68 2.51 12.46
N LEU A 96 -8.59 3.37 12.93
CA LEU A 96 -9.71 2.97 13.77
C LEU A 96 -10.85 2.33 12.95
N TYR A 97 -11.05 2.82 11.74
CA TYR A 97 -12.13 2.40 10.83
C TYR A 97 -11.62 1.58 9.64
N ASN A 98 -10.51 0.88 9.82
CA ASN A 98 -9.97 -0.03 8.80
C ASN A 98 -10.90 -1.24 8.63
N PRO A 99 -11.52 -1.44 7.44
CA PRO A 99 -12.52 -2.49 7.25
C PRO A 99 -11.92 -3.91 7.26
N VAL A 100 -10.63 -4.06 7.00
CA VAL A 100 -9.92 -5.35 7.05
C VAL A 100 -9.68 -5.77 8.50
N ARG A 101 -9.33 -4.81 9.38
CA ARG A 101 -9.00 -5.09 10.78
C ARG A 101 -10.24 -5.07 11.69
N PHE A 102 -11.15 -4.14 11.44
CA PHE A 102 -12.29 -3.83 12.31
C PHE A 102 -13.57 -3.68 11.50
N ASN A 103 -14.03 -4.78 10.89
CA ASN A 103 -15.17 -4.80 9.97
C ASN A 103 -16.43 -4.15 10.57
N GLU A 104 -16.86 -4.57 11.77
CA GLU A 104 -18.07 -4.04 12.41
C GLU A 104 -17.95 -2.55 12.79
N ARG A 105 -16.78 -2.13 13.24
CA ARG A 105 -16.54 -0.71 13.56
C ARG A 105 -16.55 0.15 12.29
N SER A 106 -15.97 -0.36 11.21
CA SER A 106 -16.00 0.28 9.89
C SER A 106 -17.43 0.35 9.34
N ARG A 107 -18.21 -0.74 9.48
CA ARG A 107 -19.64 -0.78 9.13
C ARG A 107 -20.44 0.27 9.90
N GLY A 108 -20.25 0.37 11.21
CA GLY A 108 -20.88 1.41 12.02
C GLY A 108 -20.53 2.82 11.54
N ARG A 109 -19.27 3.06 11.16
CA ARG A 109 -18.85 4.35 10.63
C ARG A 109 -19.41 4.64 9.24
N ARG A 110 -19.49 3.64 8.34
CA ARG A 110 -20.20 3.71 7.06
C ARG A 110 -21.65 4.16 7.27
N ASN A 111 -22.35 3.54 8.20
CA ASN A 111 -23.75 3.86 8.47
C ASN A 111 -23.94 5.32 8.94
N VAL A 112 -22.98 5.87 9.70
CA VAL A 112 -22.98 7.31 10.02
C VAL A 112 -22.83 8.17 8.76
N VAL A 113 -22.02 7.77 7.77
CA VAL A 113 -21.88 8.50 6.50
C VAL A 113 -23.18 8.44 5.70
N LEU A 114 -23.80 7.25 5.59
CA LEU A 114 -25.09 7.07 4.90
C LEU A 114 -26.20 7.94 5.54
N GLU A 115 -26.22 8.01 6.86
CA GLU A 115 -27.16 8.88 7.59
C GLU A 115 -26.91 10.38 7.28
N GLN A 116 -25.67 10.82 7.12
CA GLN A 116 -25.40 12.19 6.71
C GLN A 116 -25.82 12.44 5.25
N MET A 117 -25.64 11.46 4.35
CA MET A 117 -26.13 11.55 2.96
C MET A 117 -27.65 11.67 2.92
N ARG A 118 -28.37 10.90 3.73
CA ARG A 118 -29.83 10.99 3.89
C ARG A 118 -30.25 12.38 4.38
N LYS A 119 -29.63 12.89 5.45
CA LYS A 119 -29.90 14.24 5.98
C LYS A 119 -29.64 15.35 4.99
N ALA A 120 -28.69 15.16 4.11
CA ALA A 120 -28.36 16.10 3.04
C ALA A 120 -29.21 15.93 1.78
N GLY A 121 -30.15 14.96 1.75
CA GLY A 121 -31.07 14.73 0.64
C GLY A 121 -30.46 14.01 -0.57
N TYR A 122 -29.28 13.38 -0.41
CA TYR A 122 -28.63 12.61 -1.51
C TYR A 122 -29.20 11.20 -1.68
N ILE A 123 -29.76 10.63 -0.63
CA ILE A 123 -30.45 9.33 -0.65
C ILE A 123 -31.77 9.46 0.17
N THR A 124 -32.74 8.64 -0.20
CA THR A 124 -34.02 8.54 0.50
C THR A 124 -33.91 7.76 1.81
N ASP A 125 -34.93 7.84 2.68
CA ASP A 125 -35.01 7.06 3.92
C ASP A 125 -34.94 5.55 3.64
N ALA A 126 -35.71 5.07 2.68
CA ALA A 126 -35.76 3.65 2.30
C ALA A 126 -34.40 3.14 1.75
N GLU A 127 -33.73 3.95 0.94
CA GLU A 127 -32.37 3.63 0.45
C GLU A 127 -31.36 3.59 1.59
N CYS A 128 -31.42 4.54 2.52
CA CYS A 128 -30.54 4.57 3.67
C CYS A 128 -30.69 3.30 4.52
N ASP A 129 -31.92 2.92 4.85
CA ASP A 129 -32.22 1.72 5.65
C ASP A 129 -31.72 0.45 4.95
N SER A 130 -31.98 0.34 3.63
CA SER A 130 -31.53 -0.78 2.82
C SER A 130 -30.01 -0.90 2.79
N LEU A 131 -29.28 0.22 2.57
CA LEU A 131 -27.82 0.26 2.51
C LEU A 131 -27.17 -0.01 3.87
N GLN A 132 -27.77 0.48 4.96
CA GLN A 132 -27.29 0.23 6.32
C GLN A 132 -27.42 -1.24 6.73
N ALA A 133 -28.47 -1.93 6.25
CA ALA A 133 -28.67 -3.36 6.49
C ALA A 133 -27.62 -4.24 5.84
N LEU A 134 -27.01 -3.80 4.73
CA LEU A 134 -26.02 -4.58 3.98
C LEU A 134 -24.78 -4.89 4.85
N PRO A 135 -24.29 -6.14 4.80
CA PRO A 135 -23.00 -6.48 5.39
C PRO A 135 -21.88 -5.76 4.65
N LEU A 136 -20.80 -5.44 5.36
CA LEU A 136 -19.59 -4.89 4.74
C LEU A 136 -18.79 -6.04 4.11
N LYS A 137 -18.90 -6.19 2.80
CA LYS A 137 -18.17 -7.18 2.00
C LYS A 137 -16.97 -6.50 1.34
N LEU A 138 -15.80 -7.09 1.47
CA LEU A 138 -14.57 -6.62 0.85
C LEU A 138 -14.14 -7.59 -0.25
N LYS A 139 -13.61 -7.04 -1.33
CA LYS A 139 -12.76 -7.74 -2.31
C LYS A 139 -11.33 -7.30 -2.07
N TYR A 140 -10.84 -7.60 -0.85
CA TYR A 140 -9.56 -7.09 -0.40
C TYR A 140 -8.42 -7.69 -1.22
N ASN A 141 -7.72 -6.81 -1.92
CA ASN A 141 -6.53 -7.11 -2.68
C ASN A 141 -5.44 -6.10 -2.30
N ARG A 142 -4.50 -6.53 -1.45
CA ARG A 142 -3.42 -5.65 -1.04
C ARG A 142 -2.48 -5.43 -2.23
N VAL A 143 -2.47 -4.20 -2.73
CA VAL A 143 -1.50 -3.80 -3.76
C VAL A 143 -0.10 -3.78 -3.11
N ASP A 144 0.65 -4.84 -3.35
CA ASP A 144 2.04 -4.90 -2.94
C ASP A 144 2.92 -5.36 -4.12
N HIS A 145 4.23 -5.48 -3.86
CA HIS A 145 5.19 -5.94 -4.86
C HIS A 145 4.97 -7.40 -5.30
N LYS A 146 4.14 -8.17 -4.58
CA LYS A 146 3.85 -9.59 -4.85
C LYS A 146 2.75 -9.79 -5.88
N GLU A 147 2.05 -8.72 -6.28
CA GLU A 147 0.94 -8.79 -7.23
C GLU A 147 1.22 -8.02 -8.51
N GLY A 148 0.63 -8.49 -9.62
CA GLY A 148 0.81 -7.93 -10.96
C GLY A 148 2.04 -8.49 -11.67
N LEU A 149 2.27 -8.00 -12.88
CA LEU A 149 3.30 -8.50 -13.80
C LEU A 149 4.73 -8.26 -13.27
N ALA A 150 5.61 -9.23 -13.50
CA ALA A 150 7.03 -9.17 -13.17
C ALA A 150 7.33 -8.87 -11.68
N THR A 151 6.64 -9.55 -10.77
CA THR A 151 6.74 -9.30 -9.31
C THR A 151 8.15 -9.41 -8.77
N TYR A 152 8.90 -10.43 -9.17
CA TYR A 152 10.29 -10.65 -8.75
C TYR A 152 11.21 -9.55 -9.27
N PHE A 153 11.04 -9.13 -10.52
CA PHE A 153 11.83 -8.04 -11.09
C PHE A 153 11.55 -6.71 -10.36
N ARG A 154 10.29 -6.42 -10.06
CA ARG A 154 9.91 -5.20 -9.32
C ARG A 154 10.50 -5.19 -7.91
N GLU A 155 10.50 -6.34 -7.24
CA GLU A 155 11.10 -6.46 -5.91
C GLU A 155 12.63 -6.34 -5.95
N TYR A 156 13.27 -6.96 -6.93
CA TYR A 156 14.71 -6.78 -7.20
C TYR A 156 15.05 -5.30 -7.43
N LEU A 157 14.30 -4.64 -8.30
CA LEU A 157 14.51 -3.23 -8.63
C LEU A 157 14.28 -2.33 -7.40
N ARG A 158 13.25 -2.62 -6.61
CA ARG A 158 13.02 -1.94 -5.33
C ARG A 158 14.21 -2.08 -4.41
N GLY A 159 14.71 -3.29 -4.22
CA GLY A 159 15.88 -3.57 -3.38
C GLY A 159 17.12 -2.78 -3.82
N VAL A 160 17.39 -2.77 -5.12
CA VAL A 160 18.52 -2.03 -5.70
C VAL A 160 18.35 -0.52 -5.51
N MET A 161 17.17 0.04 -5.85
CA MET A 161 16.94 1.49 -5.80
C MET A 161 16.86 2.07 -4.38
N THR A 162 16.40 1.28 -3.42
CA THR A 162 16.28 1.70 -2.01
C THR A 162 17.46 1.28 -1.15
N ALA A 163 18.48 0.63 -1.72
CA ALA A 163 19.65 0.19 -0.97
C ALA A 163 20.29 1.35 -0.19
N PRO A 164 20.60 1.18 1.10
CA PRO A 164 21.36 2.18 1.86
C PRO A 164 22.83 2.19 1.43
N LYS A 165 23.54 3.26 1.77
CA LYS A 165 24.99 3.29 1.62
C LYS A 165 25.60 2.20 2.51
N PRO A 166 26.42 1.29 1.96
CA PRO A 166 27.02 0.22 2.75
C PRO A 166 27.93 0.76 3.85
N VAL A 167 27.74 0.27 5.08
CA VAL A 167 28.58 0.60 6.24
C VAL A 167 29.11 -0.70 6.80
N LYS A 168 30.43 -0.80 6.97
CA LYS A 168 31.11 -2.04 7.40
C LYS A 168 30.57 -2.65 8.68
N SER A 169 30.12 -1.80 9.63
CA SER A 169 29.52 -2.25 10.89
C SER A 169 28.21 -3.04 10.75
N ASP A 170 27.52 -2.90 9.64
CA ASP A 170 26.22 -3.51 9.39
C ASP A 170 26.35 -4.96 8.86
N TYR A 171 27.58 -5.37 8.53
CA TYR A 171 27.89 -6.68 7.98
C TYR A 171 28.65 -7.54 8.99
N ARG A 172 28.21 -8.77 9.17
CA ARG A 172 28.91 -9.76 10.01
C ARG A 172 30.18 -10.24 9.31
N GLY A 173 31.15 -10.79 10.07
CA GLY A 173 32.43 -11.22 9.51
C GLY A 173 32.36 -12.13 8.28
N TRP A 174 31.37 -13.06 8.24
CA TRP A 174 31.14 -13.93 7.09
C TRP A 174 30.46 -13.22 5.90
N GLN A 175 29.98 -11.99 6.07
CA GLN A 175 29.34 -11.18 5.03
C GLN A 175 30.30 -10.16 4.40
N MET A 176 31.58 -10.19 4.70
CA MET A 176 32.54 -9.21 4.20
C MET A 176 32.62 -9.18 2.68
N GLN A 177 32.49 -10.33 2.01
CA GLN A 177 32.43 -10.39 0.55
C GLN A 177 31.25 -9.57 0.01
N LYS A 178 30.07 -9.74 0.62
CA LYS A 178 28.87 -8.96 0.28
C LYS A 178 29.05 -7.46 0.53
N PHE A 179 29.73 -7.08 1.62
CA PHE A 179 30.06 -5.66 1.86
C PHE A 179 30.88 -5.05 0.74
N TYR A 180 31.88 -5.78 0.23
CA TYR A 180 32.68 -5.30 -0.91
C TYR A 180 31.86 -5.20 -2.19
N GLU A 181 31.04 -6.19 -2.49
CA GLU A 181 30.13 -6.19 -3.66
C GLU A 181 29.14 -5.04 -3.60
N ASP A 182 28.48 -4.83 -2.45
CA ASP A 182 27.54 -3.73 -2.22
C ASP A 182 28.25 -2.37 -2.32
N SER A 183 29.50 -2.26 -1.83
CA SER A 183 30.29 -1.04 -1.91
C SER A 183 30.67 -0.71 -3.36
N ILE A 184 31.10 -1.69 -4.14
CA ILE A 184 31.38 -1.53 -5.56
C ILE A 184 30.09 -1.15 -6.30
N ALA A 185 28.98 -1.84 -6.03
CA ALA A 185 27.69 -1.52 -6.62
C ALA A 185 27.23 -0.10 -6.27
N TRP A 186 27.47 0.35 -5.06
CA TRP A 186 27.17 1.73 -4.65
C TRP A 186 27.94 2.75 -5.48
N GLU A 187 29.21 2.54 -5.74
CA GLU A 187 30.06 3.48 -6.49
C GLU A 187 29.81 3.41 -8.00
N THR A 188 29.60 2.22 -8.55
CA THR A 188 29.61 1.99 -10.00
C THR A 188 28.21 1.88 -10.62
N ASN A 189 27.20 1.41 -9.88
CA ASN A 189 25.86 1.25 -10.41
C ASN A 189 24.99 2.48 -10.08
N PRO A 190 24.57 3.28 -11.08
CA PRO A 190 23.77 4.48 -10.86
C PRO A 190 22.40 4.19 -10.25
N LEU A 191 21.87 2.98 -10.42
CA LEU A 191 20.56 2.59 -9.83
C LEU A 191 20.69 2.13 -8.38
N TYR A 192 21.86 1.64 -7.95
CA TYR A 192 22.06 1.15 -6.59
C TYR A 192 22.02 2.31 -5.59
N GLY A 193 21.00 2.30 -4.71
CA GLY A 193 20.77 3.39 -3.76
C GLY A 193 20.26 4.69 -4.42
N TRP A 194 19.64 4.61 -5.59
CA TRP A 194 19.15 5.77 -6.34
C TRP A 194 18.27 6.70 -5.50
N CYS A 195 17.35 6.13 -4.71
CA CYS A 195 16.44 6.90 -3.84
C CYS A 195 17.19 7.68 -2.74
N ALA A 196 18.35 7.20 -2.29
CA ALA A 196 19.17 7.87 -1.28
C ALA A 196 20.14 8.88 -1.88
N LYS A 197 20.69 8.58 -3.08
CA LYS A 197 21.63 9.45 -3.81
C LYS A 197 20.94 10.68 -4.40
N ASN A 198 19.70 10.54 -4.84
CA ASN A 198 18.95 11.61 -5.46
C ASN A 198 17.99 12.24 -4.44
N LYS A 199 17.94 13.56 -4.43
CA LYS A 199 17.09 14.32 -3.52
C LYS A 199 15.99 15.05 -4.30
N LYS A 200 14.83 15.15 -3.69
CA LYS A 200 13.77 16.03 -4.16
C LYS A 200 14.16 17.50 -3.97
N LYS A 201 13.41 18.41 -4.57
CA LYS A 201 13.64 19.87 -4.44
C LYS A 201 13.60 20.37 -3.00
N ASP A 202 12.87 19.68 -2.12
CA ASP A 202 12.75 19.94 -0.69
C ASP A 202 13.88 19.32 0.16
N GLY A 203 14.86 18.64 -0.47
CA GLY A 203 15.99 17.98 0.20
C GLY A 203 15.67 16.59 0.74
N THR A 204 14.43 16.10 0.65
CA THR A 204 14.04 14.77 1.10
C THR A 204 14.43 13.69 0.09
N ASN A 205 14.51 12.43 0.54
CA ASN A 205 14.76 11.28 -0.32
C ASN A 205 13.52 10.94 -1.15
N TYR A 206 13.73 10.39 -2.34
CA TYR A 206 12.63 9.80 -3.10
C TYR A 206 12.09 8.54 -2.41
N ASN A 207 10.75 8.38 -2.44
CA ASN A 207 10.05 7.19 -2.03
C ASN A 207 9.47 6.49 -3.26
N ILE A 208 9.93 5.26 -3.54
CA ILE A 208 9.53 4.50 -4.73
C ILE A 208 8.02 4.22 -4.81
N TYR A 209 7.31 4.23 -3.69
CA TYR A 209 5.87 3.93 -3.63
C TYR A 209 4.97 5.17 -3.71
N THR A 210 5.44 6.32 -3.22
CA THR A 210 4.56 7.49 -3.01
C THR A 210 4.87 8.67 -3.92
N ASP A 211 6.05 8.73 -4.53
CA ASP A 211 6.49 9.89 -5.31
C ASP A 211 6.16 9.80 -6.81
N GLY A 212 5.40 8.78 -7.23
CA GLY A 212 4.91 8.66 -8.60
C GLY A 212 6.01 8.47 -9.65
N LEU A 213 7.11 7.82 -9.28
CA LEU A 213 8.24 7.56 -10.17
C LEU A 213 7.81 6.72 -11.39
N LYS A 214 8.20 7.14 -12.58
CA LYS A 214 8.05 6.39 -13.82
C LYS A 214 9.35 5.67 -14.13
N ILE A 215 9.34 4.34 -14.04
CA ILE A 215 10.51 3.50 -14.26
C ILE A 215 10.33 2.79 -15.60
N TYR A 216 11.16 3.15 -16.58
CA TYR A 216 11.15 2.52 -17.90
C TYR A 216 12.11 1.34 -17.92
N THR A 217 11.64 0.20 -18.43
CA THR A 217 12.41 -1.05 -18.48
C THR A 217 12.39 -1.64 -19.89
N THR A 218 13.27 -2.60 -20.15
CA THR A 218 13.32 -3.35 -21.41
C THR A 218 12.39 -4.56 -21.43
N ILE A 219 11.62 -4.78 -20.37
CA ILE A 219 10.69 -5.93 -20.27
C ILE A 219 9.54 -5.72 -21.26
N ASN A 220 9.33 -6.72 -22.12
CA ASN A 220 8.13 -6.80 -22.94
C ASN A 220 7.00 -7.43 -22.11
N SER A 221 5.94 -6.66 -21.83
CA SER A 221 4.84 -7.08 -20.96
C SER A 221 4.09 -8.32 -21.46
N ARG A 222 3.95 -8.51 -22.79
CA ARG A 222 3.30 -9.72 -23.35
C ARG A 222 4.16 -10.97 -23.15
N MET A 223 5.47 -10.85 -23.43
CA MET A 223 6.39 -11.97 -23.20
C MET A 223 6.47 -12.35 -21.73
N GLN A 224 6.48 -11.36 -20.84
CA GLN A 224 6.47 -11.60 -19.41
C GLN A 224 5.18 -12.30 -18.96
N GLN A 225 4.02 -11.88 -19.49
CA GLN A 225 2.75 -12.55 -19.19
C GLN A 225 2.77 -14.01 -19.66
N TYR A 226 3.23 -14.28 -20.89
CA TYR A 226 3.34 -15.66 -21.37
C TYR A 226 4.27 -16.53 -20.53
N ALA A 227 5.38 -15.96 -20.05
CA ALA A 227 6.29 -16.67 -19.16
C ALA A 227 5.65 -16.99 -17.80
N GLU A 228 4.91 -16.04 -17.22
CA GLU A 228 4.19 -16.24 -15.95
C GLU A 228 3.06 -17.27 -16.09
N ASP A 229 2.30 -17.22 -17.20
CA ASP A 229 1.26 -18.19 -17.50
C ASP A 229 1.83 -19.59 -17.69
N ALA A 230 2.94 -19.75 -18.41
CA ALA A 230 3.64 -21.03 -18.59
C ALA A 230 4.16 -21.60 -17.25
N VAL A 231 4.70 -20.74 -16.38
CA VAL A 231 5.12 -21.16 -15.03
C VAL A 231 3.93 -21.63 -14.21
N LYS A 232 2.81 -20.91 -14.25
CA LYS A 232 1.58 -21.27 -13.53
C LYS A 232 1.05 -22.63 -14.04
N GLU A 233 0.90 -22.77 -15.34
CA GLU A 233 0.40 -24.01 -15.97
C GLU A 233 1.31 -25.20 -15.64
N HIS A 234 2.62 -25.07 -15.84
CA HIS A 234 3.53 -26.19 -15.68
C HIS A 234 3.83 -26.52 -14.21
N LEU A 235 4.17 -25.50 -13.40
CA LEU A 235 4.53 -25.73 -11.99
C LEU A 235 3.28 -25.81 -11.09
N GLY A 236 2.31 -24.92 -11.27
CA GLY A 236 1.12 -24.85 -10.43
C GLY A 236 0.10 -25.94 -10.76
N ASP A 237 -0.32 -26.00 -12.02
CA ASP A 237 -1.44 -26.86 -12.41
C ASP A 237 -1.03 -28.30 -12.74
N TYR A 238 0.24 -28.53 -13.11
CA TYR A 238 0.75 -29.86 -13.42
C TYR A 238 1.68 -30.42 -12.34
N LEU A 239 2.86 -29.83 -12.11
CA LEU A 239 3.86 -30.43 -11.20
C LEU A 239 3.43 -30.43 -9.74
N GLN A 240 2.76 -29.41 -9.25
CA GLN A 240 2.36 -29.32 -7.85
C GLN A 240 1.35 -30.41 -7.45
N PRO A 241 0.28 -30.67 -8.22
CA PRO A 241 -0.62 -31.81 -7.97
C PRO A 241 0.08 -33.16 -8.03
N VAL A 242 0.97 -33.40 -9.02
CA VAL A 242 1.77 -34.62 -9.13
C VAL A 242 2.65 -34.81 -7.89
N PHE A 243 3.32 -33.74 -7.45
CA PHE A 243 4.14 -33.76 -6.24
C PHE A 243 3.32 -34.11 -4.98
N PHE A 244 2.14 -33.51 -4.81
CA PHE A 244 1.28 -33.81 -3.67
C PHE A 244 0.82 -35.28 -3.70
N LYS A 245 0.41 -35.79 -4.87
CA LYS A 245 0.02 -37.19 -5.04
C LYS A 245 1.17 -38.17 -4.73
N GLU A 246 2.39 -37.84 -5.18
CA GLU A 246 3.59 -38.65 -4.89
C GLU A 246 3.95 -38.66 -3.40
N LYS A 247 3.69 -37.56 -2.70
CA LYS A 247 3.98 -37.41 -1.27
C LYS A 247 2.83 -37.79 -0.36
N GLU A 248 1.69 -38.18 -0.91
CA GLU A 248 0.52 -38.58 -0.14
C GLU A 248 0.87 -39.77 0.79
N GLY A 249 0.46 -39.68 2.05
CA GLY A 249 0.78 -40.68 3.09
C GLY A 249 2.23 -40.67 3.59
N SER A 250 3.09 -39.78 3.09
CA SER A 250 4.46 -39.64 3.62
C SER A 250 4.46 -38.81 4.91
N LYS A 251 4.91 -39.42 6.03
CA LYS A 251 4.99 -38.71 7.34
C LYS A 251 5.91 -37.50 7.32
N ASN A 252 6.91 -37.50 6.44
CA ASN A 252 7.93 -36.45 6.39
C ASN A 252 7.70 -35.44 5.28
N ALA A 253 6.55 -35.47 4.57
CA ALA A 253 6.26 -34.50 3.51
C ALA A 253 6.26 -33.06 4.05
N PRO A 254 6.81 -32.11 3.30
CA PRO A 254 7.39 -32.20 1.94
C PRO A 254 8.84 -32.66 1.87
N TYR A 255 9.44 -33.01 2.99
CA TYR A 255 10.85 -33.38 3.10
C TYR A 255 11.15 -34.80 2.59
N ALA A 256 12.42 -35.12 2.47
CA ALA A 256 12.87 -36.45 2.06
C ALA A 256 12.48 -37.53 3.09
N ARG A 257 12.08 -38.69 2.61
CA ARG A 257 11.69 -39.84 3.47
C ARG A 257 12.81 -40.28 4.44
N SER A 258 14.06 -40.03 4.08
CA SER A 258 15.24 -40.35 4.91
C SER A 258 15.49 -39.36 6.06
N LEU A 259 14.76 -38.25 6.12
CA LEU A 259 14.95 -37.28 7.19
C LEU A 259 14.29 -37.76 8.49
N PRO A 260 15.01 -37.77 9.63
CA PRO A 260 14.42 -38.12 10.93
C PRO A 260 13.28 -37.16 11.29
N GLU A 261 12.21 -37.67 11.88
CA GLU A 261 11.01 -36.90 12.27
C GLU A 261 11.38 -35.70 13.18
N LYS A 262 12.26 -35.90 14.15
CA LYS A 262 12.80 -34.83 15.02
C LYS A 262 13.41 -33.69 14.21
N ARG A 263 14.10 -33.99 13.12
CA ARG A 263 14.71 -32.95 12.27
C ARG A 263 13.66 -32.19 11.44
N VAL A 264 12.59 -32.84 11.05
CA VAL A 264 11.45 -32.24 10.38
C VAL A 264 10.75 -31.25 11.31
N GLU A 265 10.49 -31.62 12.57
CA GLU A 265 9.91 -30.73 13.58
C GLU A 265 10.79 -29.48 13.85
N GLU A 266 12.13 -29.69 13.96
CA GLU A 266 13.07 -28.57 14.11
C GLU A 266 13.06 -27.59 12.92
N LEU A 267 12.85 -28.10 11.70
CA LEU A 267 12.77 -27.25 10.50
C LEU A 267 11.44 -26.50 10.44
N LEU A 268 10.33 -27.12 10.81
CA LEU A 268 9.01 -26.50 10.87
C LEU A 268 8.90 -25.44 11.96
N THR A 269 9.59 -25.62 13.09
CA THR A 269 9.61 -24.62 14.17
C THR A 269 10.50 -23.41 13.86
N LYS A 270 11.39 -23.49 12.87
CA LYS A 270 12.28 -22.40 12.45
C LYS A 270 11.75 -21.63 11.23
N ALA A 271 10.74 -22.13 10.56
CA ALA A 271 10.08 -21.50 9.41
C ALA A 271 8.94 -20.58 9.84
#